data_840ec8e7278efc92f866e4680e896943
#
_entry.id   840ec8e7278efc92f866e4680e896943
#
_cell.length_a   1.000
_cell.length_b   1.000
_cell.length_c   1.000
_cell.angle_alpha   90.00
_cell.angle_beta   90.00
_cell.angle_gamma   90.00
#
_symmetry.space_group_name_H-M   'P 1'
#
loop_
_entity.id
_entity.type
_entity.pdbx_description
1 polymer ?
#
loop_
_entity_poly.entity_id
_entity_poly.type
_entity_poly.pdbx_seq_one_letter_code
_entity_poly.pdbx_strand_id
1 'polypeptide(L)'
;MCIRDRHKVVELAVKYDKLIDVHCDESDDPMSRFVELLTALSIVEGIGPKTTASHTCSLGSVDNSYAFRMMKNFKKAGLNFISCPTENIYLQGRQDTYPKRRGLTRVKELYENGINVCFAQDSIQDPWYPAGNGNLMNVLDNGIHIAQMMSFEEMDNCLDLITVNGAKTMNISDIYGIEAGKPANFIVVDARSEFEAVCERADVVASVRNGEYLFKKAPVAFEALSEFMA
;
A
#
# COMPACT_ATOMS: atom_id res chain seq x y z
N MET A 1 -20.75 -1.59 3.08
CA MET A 1 -21.07 -3.04 2.82
C MET A 1 -21.62 -3.65 4.10
N CYS A 2 -22.79 -4.31 4.07
CA CYS A 2 -23.40 -4.88 5.28
C CYS A 2 -22.81 -6.28 5.62
N ILE A 3 -23.15 -6.81 6.81
CA ILE A 3 -22.68 -8.14 7.27
C ILE A 3 -23.04 -9.24 6.26
N ARG A 4 -24.27 -9.22 5.70
CA ARG A 4 -24.73 -10.19 4.69
C ARG A 4 -23.88 -10.16 3.44
N ASP A 5 -23.46 -8.98 3.01
CA ASP A 5 -22.66 -8.82 1.77
C ASP A 5 -21.28 -9.46 1.94
N ARG A 6 -20.65 -9.35 3.13
CA ARG A 6 -19.36 -9.97 3.41
C ARG A 6 -19.41 -11.49 3.39
N HIS A 7 -20.44 -12.08 4.02
CA HIS A 7 -20.65 -13.53 3.92
C HIS A 7 -20.79 -13.95 2.45
N LYS A 8 -21.55 -13.19 1.66
CA LYS A 8 -21.74 -13.51 0.24
C LYS A 8 -20.48 -13.39 -0.60
N VAL A 9 -19.67 -12.36 -0.34
CA VAL A 9 -18.37 -12.19 -1.02
C VAL A 9 -17.44 -13.37 -0.72
N VAL A 10 -17.32 -13.76 0.56
CA VAL A 10 -16.49 -14.89 0.97
C VAL A 10 -17.00 -16.20 0.37
N GLU A 11 -18.31 -16.46 0.42
CA GLU A 11 -18.94 -17.63 -0.22
C GLU A 11 -18.60 -17.73 -1.72
N LEU A 12 -18.72 -16.61 -2.44
CA LEU A 12 -18.42 -16.55 -3.87
C LEU A 12 -16.93 -16.77 -4.16
N ALA A 13 -16.06 -16.17 -3.35
CA ALA A 13 -14.62 -16.33 -3.49
C ALA A 13 -14.17 -17.78 -3.28
N VAL A 14 -14.69 -18.44 -2.24
CA VAL A 14 -14.45 -19.87 -1.99
C VAL A 14 -15.00 -20.72 -3.15
N LYS A 15 -16.25 -20.47 -3.55
CA LYS A 15 -16.91 -21.24 -4.62
C LYS A 15 -16.17 -21.18 -5.95
N TYR A 16 -15.63 -20.01 -6.30
CA TYR A 16 -15.02 -19.76 -7.62
C TYR A 16 -13.50 -19.65 -7.56
N ASP A 17 -12.89 -19.93 -6.41
CA ASP A 17 -11.44 -19.80 -6.16
C ASP A 17 -10.88 -18.43 -6.58
N LYS A 18 -11.50 -17.35 -6.08
CA LYS A 18 -11.12 -15.97 -6.44
C LYS A 18 -10.49 -15.23 -5.26
N LEU A 19 -9.69 -14.22 -5.60
CA LEU A 19 -9.20 -13.23 -4.65
C LEU A 19 -10.37 -12.36 -4.17
N ILE A 20 -10.24 -11.88 -2.94
CA ILE A 20 -11.12 -10.86 -2.36
C ILE A 20 -10.32 -9.58 -2.19
N ASP A 21 -10.84 -8.48 -2.66
CA ASP A 21 -10.43 -7.14 -2.30
C ASP A 21 -11.67 -6.32 -1.90
N VAL A 22 -11.69 -5.82 -0.69
CA VAL A 22 -12.84 -5.09 -0.13
C VAL A 22 -12.40 -3.75 0.39
N HIS A 23 -13.02 -2.68 -0.07
CA HIS A 23 -12.99 -1.39 0.63
C HIS A 23 -13.62 -1.59 2.00
N CYS A 24 -12.82 -1.56 3.04
CA CYS A 24 -13.20 -1.97 4.37
C CYS A 24 -12.87 -0.87 5.37
N ASP A 25 -13.90 -0.44 6.13
CA ASP A 25 -13.71 0.50 7.24
C ASP A 25 -12.98 1.80 6.82
N GLU A 26 -13.26 2.27 5.61
CA GLU A 26 -12.79 3.54 5.09
C GLU A 26 -13.59 4.69 5.70
N SER A 27 -13.37 4.90 6.99
CA SER A 27 -14.09 5.84 7.81
C SER A 27 -13.23 6.29 8.98
N ASP A 28 -13.51 7.49 9.49
CA ASP A 28 -12.94 8.01 10.72
C ASP A 28 -13.60 7.42 11.98
N ASP A 29 -14.75 6.76 11.84
CA ASP A 29 -15.51 6.21 12.95
C ASP A 29 -14.82 4.95 13.54
N PRO A 30 -14.36 4.98 14.80
CA PRO A 30 -13.77 3.81 15.45
C PRO A 30 -14.74 2.66 15.65
N MET A 31 -16.06 2.88 15.47
CA MET A 31 -17.06 1.82 15.49
C MET A 31 -17.20 1.08 14.16
N SER A 32 -16.64 1.59 13.06
CA SER A 32 -16.50 0.86 11.82
C SER A 32 -15.44 -0.23 12.00
N ARG A 33 -15.88 -1.48 12.21
CA ARG A 33 -15.04 -2.63 12.58
C ARG A 33 -15.36 -3.87 11.73
N PHE A 34 -15.72 -3.64 10.49
CA PHE A 34 -16.10 -4.73 9.60
C PHE A 34 -14.92 -5.62 9.19
N VAL A 35 -13.68 -5.13 9.30
CA VAL A 35 -12.46 -5.92 9.13
C VAL A 35 -12.41 -7.09 10.14
N GLU A 36 -13.03 -6.96 11.31
CA GLU A 36 -13.12 -8.04 12.31
C GLU A 36 -13.92 -9.24 11.76
N LEU A 37 -15.09 -8.97 11.16
CA LEU A 37 -15.90 -10.01 10.51
C LEU A 37 -15.17 -10.64 9.31
N LEU A 38 -14.57 -9.81 8.45
CA LEU A 38 -13.79 -10.30 7.30
C LEU A 38 -12.67 -11.25 7.75
N THR A 39 -11.96 -10.85 8.81
CA THR A 39 -10.90 -11.68 9.42
C THR A 39 -11.43 -13.01 9.94
N ALA A 40 -12.53 -12.99 10.68
CA ALA A 40 -13.15 -14.19 11.23
C ALA A 40 -13.58 -15.17 10.13
N LEU A 41 -14.23 -14.68 9.09
CA LEU A 41 -14.63 -15.48 7.92
C LEU A 41 -13.43 -16.04 7.20
N SER A 42 -12.37 -15.23 7.00
CA SER A 42 -11.14 -15.68 6.34
C SER A 42 -10.42 -16.78 7.10
N ILE A 43 -10.45 -16.75 8.45
CA ILE A 43 -9.92 -17.83 9.29
C ILE A 43 -10.75 -19.11 9.13
N VAL A 44 -12.07 -19.01 9.18
CA VAL A 44 -12.98 -20.15 9.09
C VAL A 44 -12.83 -20.87 7.75
N GLU A 45 -12.78 -20.08 6.66
CA GLU A 45 -12.70 -20.62 5.30
C GLU A 45 -11.26 -20.90 4.82
N GLY A 46 -10.24 -20.52 5.59
CA GLY A 46 -8.82 -20.70 5.24
C GLY A 46 -8.36 -19.89 4.03
N ILE A 47 -9.02 -18.76 3.72
CA ILE A 47 -8.76 -17.95 2.52
C ILE A 47 -8.02 -16.63 2.81
N GLY A 48 -7.47 -16.47 3.99
CA GLY A 48 -6.81 -15.23 4.39
C GLY A 48 -5.73 -14.74 3.42
N PRO A 49 -4.81 -15.59 2.91
CA PRO A 49 -3.83 -15.18 1.91
C PRO A 49 -4.42 -14.69 0.59
N LYS A 50 -5.68 -15.03 0.30
CA LYS A 50 -6.45 -14.55 -0.86
C LYS A 50 -7.38 -13.37 -0.54
N THR A 51 -7.35 -12.87 0.69
CA THR A 51 -8.25 -11.82 1.17
C THR A 51 -7.48 -10.56 1.49
N THR A 52 -7.92 -9.46 0.91
CA THR A 52 -7.38 -8.12 1.10
C THR A 52 -8.43 -7.20 1.70
N ALA A 53 -8.02 -6.43 2.72
CA ALA A 53 -8.78 -5.34 3.28
C ALA A 53 -8.12 -4.01 2.88
N SER A 54 -8.78 -3.26 1.99
CA SER A 54 -8.30 -1.97 1.51
C SER A 54 -8.77 -0.85 2.42
N HIS A 55 -7.97 0.20 2.58
CA HIS A 55 -8.10 1.39 3.41
C HIS A 55 -8.01 1.13 4.90
N THR A 56 -9.01 0.52 5.52
CA THR A 56 -9.12 0.25 6.96
C THR A 56 -8.76 1.45 7.85
N CYS A 57 -9.14 2.66 7.43
CA CYS A 57 -8.79 3.94 8.08
C CYS A 57 -9.26 4.00 9.54
N SER A 58 -10.37 3.35 9.86
CA SER A 58 -10.90 3.29 11.23
C SER A 58 -9.92 2.70 12.24
N LEU A 59 -8.98 1.82 11.80
CA LEU A 59 -7.91 1.29 12.66
C LEU A 59 -7.00 2.39 13.20
N GLY A 60 -6.84 3.51 12.48
CA GLY A 60 -6.15 4.70 12.95
C GLY A 60 -6.88 5.47 14.05
N SER A 61 -8.17 5.16 14.28
CA SER A 61 -9.05 5.85 15.22
C SER A 61 -9.43 5.01 16.44
N VAL A 62 -9.21 3.68 16.39
CA VAL A 62 -9.52 2.78 17.52
C VAL A 62 -8.47 2.85 18.61
N ASP A 63 -8.85 2.40 19.84
CA ASP A 63 -7.89 2.27 20.94
C ASP A 63 -6.83 1.19 20.67
N ASN A 64 -5.71 1.31 21.39
CA ASN A 64 -4.58 0.40 21.21
C ASN A 64 -4.91 -1.05 21.61
N SER A 65 -5.76 -1.25 22.64
CA SER A 65 -6.10 -2.61 23.10
C SER A 65 -6.86 -3.37 22.02
N TYR A 66 -7.80 -2.69 21.34
CA TYR A 66 -8.49 -3.28 20.20
C TYR A 66 -7.53 -3.54 19.02
N ALA A 67 -6.75 -2.54 18.64
CA ALA A 67 -5.83 -2.65 17.52
C ALA A 67 -4.85 -3.83 17.68
N PHE A 68 -4.15 -3.93 18.81
CA PHE A 68 -3.20 -5.02 19.06
C PHE A 68 -3.86 -6.40 19.15
N ARG A 69 -5.08 -6.49 19.65
CA ARG A 69 -5.84 -7.74 19.56
C ARG A 69 -6.12 -8.13 18.12
N MET A 70 -6.51 -7.16 17.29
CA MET A 70 -6.79 -7.40 15.88
C MET A 70 -5.54 -7.77 15.08
N MET A 71 -4.36 -7.17 15.36
CA MET A 71 -3.10 -7.55 14.71
C MET A 71 -2.80 -9.05 14.85
N LYS A 72 -3.05 -9.63 16.03
CA LYS A 72 -2.90 -11.09 16.23
C LYS A 72 -3.84 -11.90 15.35
N ASN A 73 -5.08 -11.44 15.20
CA ASN A 73 -6.07 -12.12 14.36
C ASN A 73 -5.76 -11.95 12.87
N PHE A 74 -5.33 -10.77 12.43
CA PHE A 74 -4.91 -10.51 11.06
C PHE A 74 -3.73 -11.41 10.67
N LYS A 75 -2.71 -11.49 11.53
CA LYS A 75 -1.57 -12.39 11.34
C LYS A 75 -1.98 -13.85 11.27
N LYS A 76 -2.85 -14.30 12.18
CA LYS A 76 -3.39 -15.66 12.19
C LYS A 76 -4.17 -15.98 10.92
N ALA A 77 -4.94 -15.04 10.42
CA ALA A 77 -5.70 -15.18 9.18
C ALA A 77 -4.79 -15.18 7.94
N GLY A 78 -3.65 -14.50 8.00
CA GLY A 78 -2.80 -14.24 6.84
C GLY A 78 -3.42 -13.19 5.89
N LEU A 79 -4.19 -12.22 6.44
CA LEU A 79 -4.79 -11.17 5.64
C LEU A 79 -3.76 -10.24 5.02
N ASN A 80 -4.10 -9.72 3.84
CA ASN A 80 -3.39 -8.63 3.20
C ASN A 80 -4.09 -7.30 3.44
N PHE A 81 -3.32 -6.22 3.47
CA PHE A 81 -3.82 -4.86 3.60
C PHE A 81 -3.32 -3.98 2.46
N ILE A 82 -4.18 -3.10 1.96
CA ILE A 82 -3.81 -2.01 1.05
C ILE A 82 -4.11 -0.70 1.76
N SER A 83 -3.13 0.17 1.84
CA SER A 83 -3.31 1.55 2.28
C SER A 83 -3.14 2.50 1.11
N CYS A 84 -4.02 3.51 1.00
CA CYS A 84 -4.00 4.51 -0.05
C CYS A 84 -3.68 5.89 0.57
N PRO A 85 -2.40 6.16 0.91
CA PRO A 85 -2.04 7.28 1.75
C PRO A 85 -2.43 8.64 1.16
N THR A 86 -2.23 8.85 -0.12
CA THR A 86 -2.54 10.13 -0.78
C THR A 86 -4.04 10.42 -0.82
N GLU A 87 -4.85 9.40 -1.03
CA GLU A 87 -6.30 9.47 -1.00
C GLU A 87 -6.81 9.71 0.43
N ASN A 88 -6.42 8.84 1.34
CA ASN A 88 -7.01 8.80 2.67
C ASN A 88 -6.61 10.01 3.53
N ILE A 89 -5.38 10.55 3.41
CA ILE A 89 -5.02 11.78 4.11
C ILE A 89 -5.86 12.99 3.67
N TYR A 90 -6.32 12.98 2.43
CA TYR A 90 -7.19 14.03 1.90
C TYR A 90 -8.65 13.84 2.34
N LEU A 91 -9.15 12.60 2.32
CA LEU A 91 -10.55 12.30 2.61
C LEU A 91 -10.87 12.22 4.12
N GLN A 92 -9.95 11.69 4.92
CA GLN A 92 -10.17 11.47 6.34
C GLN A 92 -9.82 12.70 7.20
N GLY A 93 -10.34 12.75 8.42
CA GLY A 93 -10.06 13.84 9.37
C GLY A 93 -10.62 15.22 8.98
N ARG A 94 -11.53 15.30 8.02
CA ARG A 94 -12.06 16.59 7.54
C ARG A 94 -12.87 17.33 8.60
N GLN A 95 -13.54 16.59 9.46
CA GLN A 95 -14.37 17.15 10.53
C GLN A 95 -13.61 17.30 11.86
N ASP A 96 -12.36 16.83 11.91
CA ASP A 96 -11.53 17.00 13.09
C ASP A 96 -11.15 18.47 13.28
N THR A 97 -11.15 18.89 14.52
CA THR A 97 -10.44 20.09 14.95
C THR A 97 -8.96 19.76 15.16
N TYR A 98 -8.19 20.52 15.90
CA TYR A 98 -6.79 20.18 16.18
C TYR A 98 -6.66 19.45 17.52
N PRO A 99 -5.81 18.41 17.63
CA PRO A 99 -4.99 17.81 16.55
C PRO A 99 -5.83 16.98 15.57
N LYS A 100 -5.53 17.08 14.27
CA LYS A 100 -6.15 16.23 13.24
C LYS A 100 -5.52 14.84 13.22
N ARG A 101 -6.34 13.80 13.00
CA ARG A 101 -5.85 12.45 12.76
C ARG A 101 -5.10 12.36 11.42
N ARG A 102 -4.24 11.35 11.28
CA ARG A 102 -3.48 11.13 10.03
C ARG A 102 -4.31 10.54 8.89
N GLY A 103 -5.49 9.99 9.19
CA GLY A 103 -6.41 9.46 8.19
C GLY A 103 -6.03 8.09 7.60
N LEU A 104 -4.96 7.45 8.07
CA LEU A 104 -4.50 6.15 7.59
C LEU A 104 -4.82 5.02 8.57
N THR A 105 -4.84 3.80 8.02
CA THR A 105 -4.68 2.58 8.81
C THR A 105 -3.32 2.56 9.53
N ARG A 106 -3.12 1.63 10.44
CA ARG A 106 -1.88 1.47 11.22
C ARG A 106 -0.79 0.73 10.43
N VAL A 107 -0.32 1.34 9.33
CA VAL A 107 0.65 0.73 8.40
C VAL A 107 1.90 0.24 9.12
N LYS A 108 2.50 1.08 9.96
CA LYS A 108 3.72 0.75 10.70
C LYS A 108 3.52 -0.48 11.58
N GLU A 109 2.46 -0.51 12.37
CA GLU A 109 2.18 -1.63 13.26
C GLU A 109 1.82 -2.92 12.48
N LEU A 110 1.15 -2.82 11.33
CA LEU A 110 0.92 -3.96 10.44
C LEU A 110 2.27 -4.52 9.96
N TYR A 111 3.14 -3.66 9.45
CA TYR A 111 4.47 -4.03 8.96
C TYR A 111 5.33 -4.67 10.06
N GLU A 112 5.46 -4.03 11.22
CA GLU A 112 6.23 -4.53 12.37
C GLU A 112 5.74 -5.88 12.91
N ASN A 113 4.44 -6.17 12.77
CA ASN A 113 3.87 -7.47 13.13
C ASN A 113 4.04 -8.53 12.01
N GLY A 114 4.66 -8.20 10.88
CA GLY A 114 4.85 -9.10 9.75
C GLY A 114 3.54 -9.43 9.01
N ILE A 115 2.57 -8.53 9.07
CA ILE A 115 1.33 -8.60 8.30
C ILE A 115 1.56 -7.92 6.96
N ASN A 116 1.17 -8.58 5.87
CA ASN A 116 1.38 -8.00 4.55
C ASN A 116 0.56 -6.72 4.38
N VAL A 117 1.25 -5.63 4.13
CA VAL A 117 0.65 -4.32 3.81
C VAL A 117 1.39 -3.70 2.64
N CYS A 118 0.65 -3.15 1.67
CA CYS A 118 1.21 -2.40 0.56
C CYS A 118 0.50 -1.06 0.37
N PHE A 119 1.13 -0.17 -0.38
CA PHE A 119 0.54 1.09 -0.79
C PHE A 119 -0.04 1.01 -2.20
N ALA A 120 -1.15 1.70 -2.42
CA ALA A 120 -1.76 1.89 -3.73
C ALA A 120 -2.19 3.35 -3.94
N GLN A 121 -2.42 3.71 -5.20
CA GLN A 121 -2.82 5.09 -5.55
C GLN A 121 -4.29 5.33 -5.29
N ASP A 122 -5.16 4.34 -5.59
CA ASP A 122 -6.61 4.46 -5.63
C ASP A 122 -7.07 5.40 -6.75
N SER A 123 -7.41 6.63 -6.42
CA SER A 123 -7.95 7.62 -7.35
C SER A 123 -6.87 8.28 -8.22
N ILE A 124 -7.16 8.46 -9.52
CA ILE A 124 -6.31 9.14 -10.49
C ILE A 124 -7.12 10.24 -11.16
N GLN A 125 -6.88 11.50 -10.74
CA GLN A 125 -7.52 12.71 -11.27
C GLN A 125 -9.06 12.61 -11.32
N ASP A 126 -9.65 12.15 -10.23
CA ASP A 126 -11.09 12.01 -10.08
C ASP A 126 -11.63 12.90 -8.93
N PRO A 127 -12.96 12.93 -8.68
CA PRO A 127 -13.54 13.77 -7.64
C PRO A 127 -13.10 13.47 -6.21
N TRP A 128 -12.61 12.25 -5.93
CA TRP A 128 -12.13 11.86 -4.59
C TRP A 128 -10.70 12.30 -4.36
N TYR A 129 -9.82 12.16 -5.37
CA TYR A 129 -8.46 12.66 -5.28
C TYR A 129 -7.96 13.21 -6.63
N PRO A 130 -8.11 14.54 -6.88
CA PRO A 130 -7.78 15.15 -8.16
C PRO A 130 -6.27 15.20 -8.47
N ALA A 131 -5.39 15.03 -7.49
CA ALA A 131 -3.94 15.07 -7.66
C ALA A 131 -3.27 13.71 -7.93
N GLY A 132 -4.04 12.63 -8.00
CA GLY A 132 -3.54 11.29 -8.32
C GLY A 132 -2.99 11.21 -9.74
N ASN A 133 -1.82 10.60 -9.90
CA ASN A 133 -1.15 10.50 -11.21
C ASN A 133 -0.67 9.07 -11.56
N GLY A 134 -0.96 8.09 -10.68
CA GLY A 134 -0.55 6.70 -10.87
C GLY A 134 0.94 6.43 -10.59
N ASN A 135 1.70 7.42 -10.13
CA ASN A 135 3.10 7.24 -9.79
C ASN A 135 3.23 6.71 -8.35
N LEU A 136 3.51 5.41 -8.20
CA LEU A 136 3.63 4.76 -6.89
C LEU A 136 4.84 5.27 -6.08
N MET A 137 5.86 5.87 -6.68
CA MET A 137 6.95 6.51 -5.94
C MET A 137 6.42 7.72 -5.15
N ASN A 138 5.50 8.51 -5.72
CA ASN A 138 4.85 9.61 -5.01
C ASN A 138 3.96 9.10 -3.86
N VAL A 139 3.28 7.99 -4.09
CA VAL A 139 2.45 7.33 -3.06
C VAL A 139 3.32 6.83 -1.92
N LEU A 140 4.46 6.21 -2.24
CA LEU A 140 5.44 5.73 -1.28
C LEU A 140 6.00 6.87 -0.42
N ASP A 141 6.50 7.95 -1.05
CA ASP A 141 7.05 9.13 -0.36
C ASP A 141 6.02 9.67 0.66
N ASN A 142 4.79 9.90 0.24
CA ASN A 142 3.72 10.33 1.14
C ASN A 142 3.43 9.28 2.23
N GLY A 143 3.34 8.02 1.85
CA GLY A 143 2.98 6.92 2.75
C GLY A 143 3.93 6.75 3.91
N ILE A 144 5.25 6.72 3.67
CA ILE A 144 6.26 6.56 4.73
C ILE A 144 6.31 7.78 5.66
N HIS A 145 6.09 8.99 5.13
CA HIS A 145 5.98 10.21 5.95
C HIS A 145 4.79 10.14 6.89
N ILE A 146 3.62 9.82 6.36
CA ILE A 146 2.38 9.77 7.15
C ILE A 146 2.41 8.61 8.15
N ALA A 147 2.93 7.44 7.74
CA ALA A 147 3.06 6.27 8.59
C ALA A 147 4.23 6.35 9.59
N GLN A 148 5.10 7.38 9.49
CA GLN A 148 6.30 7.56 10.32
C GLN A 148 7.29 6.40 10.20
N MET A 149 7.55 5.96 8.97
CA MET A 149 8.46 4.86 8.64
C MET A 149 9.72 5.42 7.99
N MET A 150 10.63 5.97 8.78
CA MET A 150 11.83 6.67 8.31
C MET A 150 13.11 6.28 9.08
N SER A 151 13.14 5.14 9.77
CA SER A 151 14.41 4.59 10.24
C SER A 151 15.24 4.10 9.04
N PHE A 152 16.54 3.95 9.21
CA PHE A 152 17.40 3.44 8.12
C PHE A 152 16.90 2.09 7.59
N GLU A 153 16.54 1.16 8.46
CA GLU A 153 16.02 -0.15 8.09
C GLU A 153 14.69 -0.06 7.31
N GLU A 154 13.79 0.83 7.74
CA GLU A 154 12.51 1.04 7.04
C GLU A 154 12.72 1.67 5.67
N MET A 155 13.65 2.61 5.54
CA MET A 155 13.96 3.29 4.28
C MET A 155 14.69 2.38 3.29
N ASP A 156 15.57 1.50 3.76
CA ASP A 156 16.30 0.54 2.91
C ASP A 156 15.40 -0.58 2.35
N ASN A 157 14.17 -0.74 2.89
CA ASN A 157 13.21 -1.75 2.45
C ASN A 157 11.86 -1.14 2.04
N CYS A 158 11.76 0.17 1.88
CA CYS A 158 10.49 0.85 1.67
C CYS A 158 9.85 0.55 0.30
N LEU A 159 10.65 0.24 -0.73
CA LEU A 159 10.13 -0.14 -2.05
C LEU A 159 9.30 -1.43 -2.00
N ASP A 160 9.52 -2.30 -1.02
CA ASP A 160 8.69 -3.49 -0.84
C ASP A 160 7.20 -3.14 -0.65
N LEU A 161 6.90 -1.99 -0.06
CA LEU A 161 5.52 -1.53 0.13
C LEU A 161 4.76 -1.24 -1.18
N ILE A 162 5.47 -1.00 -2.28
CA ILE A 162 4.87 -0.75 -3.60
C ILE A 162 5.24 -1.81 -4.65
N THR A 163 6.01 -2.83 -4.26
CA THR A 163 6.50 -3.90 -5.16
C THR A 163 6.16 -5.28 -4.62
N VAL A 164 7.04 -5.86 -3.81
CA VAL A 164 6.94 -7.25 -3.31
C VAL A 164 5.65 -7.49 -2.53
N ASN A 165 5.26 -6.55 -1.66
CA ASN A 165 4.03 -6.67 -0.87
C ASN A 165 2.77 -6.57 -1.75
N GLY A 166 2.81 -5.76 -2.80
CA GLY A 166 1.77 -5.72 -3.83
C GLY A 166 1.65 -7.05 -4.57
N ALA A 167 2.78 -7.66 -4.94
CA ALA A 167 2.79 -8.97 -5.59
C ALA A 167 2.22 -10.09 -4.69
N LYS A 168 2.53 -10.06 -3.38
CA LYS A 168 1.91 -10.96 -2.39
C LYS A 168 0.41 -10.76 -2.33
N THR A 169 -0.05 -9.51 -2.27
CA THR A 169 -1.48 -9.15 -2.24
C THR A 169 -2.23 -9.68 -3.46
N MET A 170 -1.62 -9.59 -4.64
CA MET A 170 -2.17 -10.10 -5.90
C MET A 170 -1.98 -11.60 -6.12
N ASN A 171 -1.32 -12.30 -5.19
CA ASN A 171 -0.97 -13.73 -5.32
C ASN A 171 -0.18 -14.06 -6.60
N ILE A 172 0.77 -13.20 -6.98
CA ILE A 172 1.63 -13.37 -8.17
C ILE A 172 3.12 -13.46 -7.83
N SER A 173 3.48 -13.76 -6.59
CA SER A 173 4.87 -13.81 -6.13
C SER A 173 5.73 -14.83 -6.88
N ASP A 174 5.13 -15.89 -7.40
CA ASP A 174 5.77 -16.93 -8.21
C ASP A 174 6.28 -16.40 -9.58
N ILE A 175 5.62 -15.40 -10.13
CA ILE A 175 5.97 -14.77 -11.41
C ILE A 175 6.51 -13.33 -11.26
N TYR A 176 6.61 -12.81 -10.04
CA TYR A 176 7.09 -11.47 -9.75
C TYR A 176 8.52 -11.48 -9.20
N GLY A 177 9.32 -10.49 -9.61
CA GLY A 177 10.68 -10.28 -9.14
C GLY A 177 11.73 -10.41 -10.24
N ILE A 178 12.96 -9.95 -9.93
CA ILE A 178 14.09 -10.00 -10.86
C ILE A 178 14.89 -11.27 -10.57
N GLU A 179 14.42 -12.37 -11.11
CA GLU A 179 15.02 -13.71 -10.95
C GLU A 179 15.03 -14.46 -12.27
N ALA A 180 16.03 -15.35 -12.45
CA ALA A 180 16.11 -16.19 -13.64
C ALA A 180 14.86 -17.08 -13.78
N GLY A 181 14.25 -17.07 -14.94
CA GLY A 181 13.02 -17.83 -15.23
C GLY A 181 11.72 -17.07 -15.01
N LYS A 182 11.77 -15.91 -14.38
CA LYS A 182 10.59 -15.03 -14.27
C LYS A 182 10.49 -14.06 -15.45
N PRO A 183 9.27 -13.54 -15.77
CA PRO A 183 9.12 -12.52 -16.80
C PRO A 183 9.95 -11.28 -16.49
N ALA A 184 10.65 -10.74 -17.49
CA ALA A 184 11.47 -9.54 -17.37
C ALA A 184 10.57 -8.29 -17.30
N ASN A 185 9.97 -8.04 -16.14
CA ASN A 185 9.12 -6.88 -15.84
C ASN A 185 9.78 -6.06 -14.74
N PHE A 186 10.32 -4.89 -15.08
CA PHE A 186 10.99 -4.02 -14.12
C PHE A 186 10.99 -2.57 -14.56
N ILE A 187 11.23 -1.68 -13.60
CA ILE A 187 11.54 -0.27 -13.85
C ILE A 187 13.00 -0.01 -13.49
N VAL A 188 13.59 1.01 -14.11
CA VAL A 188 14.88 1.55 -13.74
C VAL A 188 14.66 2.94 -13.17
N VAL A 189 15.15 3.15 -11.96
CA VAL A 189 15.07 4.41 -11.24
C VAL A 189 16.47 5.03 -11.20
N ASP A 190 16.59 6.33 -11.35
CA ASP A 190 17.87 7.05 -11.33
C ASP A 190 18.37 7.27 -9.90
N ALA A 191 18.75 6.16 -9.25
CA ALA A 191 19.24 6.14 -7.88
C ALA A 191 20.14 4.91 -7.65
N ARG A 192 21.01 4.97 -6.64
CA ARG A 192 21.95 3.91 -6.27
C ARG A 192 21.42 2.96 -5.19
N SER A 193 20.38 3.39 -4.47
CA SER A 193 19.75 2.62 -3.40
C SER A 193 18.26 2.99 -3.29
N GLU A 194 17.49 2.19 -2.56
CA GLU A 194 16.10 2.50 -2.24
C GLU A 194 15.99 3.79 -1.43
N PHE A 195 16.88 3.96 -0.46
CA PHE A 195 16.97 5.19 0.33
C PHE A 195 17.16 6.43 -0.56
N GLU A 196 18.15 6.40 -1.48
CA GLU A 196 18.41 7.50 -2.40
C GLU A 196 17.22 7.74 -3.34
N ALA A 197 16.60 6.67 -3.85
CA ALA A 197 15.44 6.76 -4.74
C ALA A 197 14.28 7.56 -4.13
N VAL A 198 14.04 7.40 -2.84
CA VAL A 198 12.98 8.12 -2.14
C VAL A 198 13.43 9.52 -1.73
N CYS A 199 14.63 9.67 -1.16
CA CYS A 199 15.15 10.97 -0.71
C CYS A 199 15.26 11.98 -1.84
N GLU A 200 15.76 11.55 -3.01
CA GLU A 200 15.96 12.39 -4.18
C GLU A 200 14.67 12.48 -5.05
N ARG A 201 13.61 11.75 -4.69
CA ARG A 201 12.40 11.60 -5.53
C ARG A 201 12.75 11.21 -6.95
N ALA A 202 13.63 10.22 -7.06
CA ALA A 202 14.28 9.85 -8.30
C ALA A 202 13.28 9.44 -9.38
N ASP A 203 13.55 9.89 -10.59
CA ASP A 203 12.72 9.59 -11.75
C ASP A 203 12.82 8.12 -12.18
N VAL A 204 11.72 7.57 -12.66
CA VAL A 204 11.73 6.33 -13.43
C VAL A 204 12.27 6.64 -14.83
N VAL A 205 13.46 6.17 -15.15
CA VAL A 205 14.14 6.45 -16.42
C VAL A 205 13.91 5.39 -17.48
N ALA A 206 13.44 4.19 -17.10
CA ALA A 206 13.01 3.19 -18.08
C ALA A 206 11.96 2.26 -17.46
N SER A 207 11.10 1.71 -18.31
CA SER A 207 10.19 0.63 -17.96
C SER A 207 10.33 -0.50 -18.99
N VAL A 208 10.41 -1.73 -18.48
CA VAL A 208 10.52 -2.96 -19.28
C VAL A 208 9.37 -3.88 -18.92
N ARG A 209 8.73 -4.47 -19.95
CA ARG A 209 7.69 -5.48 -19.79
C ARG A 209 7.97 -6.64 -20.75
N ASN A 210 8.05 -7.85 -20.20
CA ASN A 210 8.37 -9.07 -20.96
C ASN A 210 9.65 -8.94 -21.79
N GLY A 211 10.66 -8.22 -21.27
CA GLY A 211 11.94 -7.99 -21.94
C GLY A 211 11.95 -6.84 -22.95
N GLU A 212 10.82 -6.18 -23.20
CA GLU A 212 10.72 -5.07 -24.14
C GLU A 212 10.57 -3.73 -23.40
N TYR A 213 11.24 -2.69 -23.92
CA TYR A 213 11.10 -1.35 -23.36
C TYR A 213 9.75 -0.75 -23.71
N LEU A 214 8.99 -0.36 -22.67
CA LEU A 214 7.80 0.47 -22.85
C LEU A 214 8.17 1.93 -23.07
N PHE A 215 9.17 2.42 -22.33
CA PHE A 215 9.78 3.73 -22.55
C PHE A 215 11.21 3.80 -22.01
N LYS A 216 11.95 4.79 -22.48
CA LYS A 216 13.21 5.27 -21.92
C LYS A 216 13.17 6.79 -21.86
N LYS A 217 13.63 7.37 -20.75
CA LYS A 217 13.80 8.80 -20.56
C LYS A 217 15.27 9.16 -20.75
N ALA A 218 15.57 10.21 -21.47
CA ALA A 218 16.93 10.72 -21.56
C ALA A 218 17.38 11.26 -20.19
N PRO A 219 18.65 11.08 -19.78
CA PRO A 219 19.17 11.69 -18.58
C PRO A 219 18.97 13.20 -18.61
N VAL A 220 18.64 13.77 -17.46
CA VAL A 220 18.61 15.24 -17.32
C VAL A 220 20.05 15.74 -17.23
N ALA A 221 20.44 16.61 -18.15
CA ALA A 221 21.73 17.27 -18.08
C ALA A 221 21.57 18.63 -17.41
N PHE A 222 22.39 18.87 -16.38
CA PHE A 222 22.52 20.18 -15.74
C PHE A 222 23.77 20.87 -16.29
N GLU A 223 23.62 22.04 -16.86
CA GLU A 223 24.74 22.89 -17.24
C GLU A 223 24.91 23.95 -16.16
N ALA A 224 26.00 23.83 -15.37
CA ALA A 224 26.32 24.85 -14.38
C ALA A 224 26.93 26.07 -15.10
N LEU A 225 26.29 27.23 -14.95
CA LEU A 225 26.87 28.47 -15.43
C LEU A 225 28.06 28.86 -14.54
N SER A 226 29.23 29.04 -15.15
CA SER A 226 30.51 29.30 -14.45
C SER A 226 30.47 30.54 -13.53
N GLU A 227 29.55 31.45 -13.73
CA GLU A 227 29.36 32.67 -12.94
C GLU A 227 28.90 32.40 -11.49
N PHE A 228 28.41 31.20 -11.17
CA PHE A 228 27.92 30.81 -9.85
C PHE A 228 28.88 29.84 -9.12
N MET A 229 30.04 29.55 -9.70
CA MET A 229 31.02 28.62 -9.13
C MET A 229 32.22 29.31 -8.44
N ALA A 230 32.12 30.64 -8.22
CA ALA A 230 33.16 31.45 -7.59
C ALA A 230 32.89 31.71 -6.09
#